data_9cd19dccf2e569dde68897653e106598
#
_entry.id   9cd19dccf2e569dde68897653e106598
#
_cell.length_a   1.000
_cell.length_b   1.000
_cell.length_c   1.000
_cell.angle_alpha   90.00
_cell.angle_beta   90.00
_cell.angle_gamma   90.00
#
_symmetry.space_group_name_H-M   'P 1'
#
loop_
_entity.id
_entity.type
_entity.pdbx_description
1 polymer ?
#
loop_
_entity_poly.entity_id
_entity_poly.type
_entity_poly.pdbx_seq_one_letter_code
_entity_poly.pdbx_strand_id
1 'polypeptide(L)'
;ELSNPVDKFASQVYSADGKLIGTWNQDNANRVAVDYNSLSPHLVHALVSTEDERFYEHSGIDFIALGRAVLKRGVLGHDKAGGGSTITQQLAKQVFSEKAHSTLERVLQKPIEWIIAVKLERYFTKEEIIAMYLNYFDYLHNAVGIKRAANIYFSKEPRQLTVTEAATLIGLCQNPSMYNP
;
A
#
# COMPACT_ATOMS: atom_id res chain seq x y z
N GLU A 1 -12.63 -6.78 -14.13
CA GLU A 1 -11.74 -7.03 -12.96
C GLU A 1 -10.94 -5.77 -12.55
N LEU A 2 -10.41 -4.95 -13.48
CA LEU A 2 -9.69 -3.71 -13.13
C LEU A 2 -10.61 -2.56 -12.69
N SER A 3 -11.89 -2.61 -13.02
CA SER A 3 -12.87 -1.58 -12.64
C SER A 3 -13.42 -1.74 -11.21
N ASN A 4 -13.19 -2.87 -10.57
CA ASN A 4 -13.54 -3.10 -9.16
C ASN A 4 -12.53 -4.07 -8.53
N PRO A 5 -11.34 -3.60 -8.14
CA PRO A 5 -10.32 -4.46 -7.53
C PRO A 5 -10.65 -4.91 -6.10
N VAL A 6 -11.88 -4.65 -5.61
CA VAL A 6 -12.17 -4.59 -4.18
C VAL A 6 -13.20 -5.64 -3.75
N ASP A 7 -13.03 -6.91 -4.13
CA ASP A 7 -13.94 -7.98 -3.68
C ASP A 7 -13.65 -8.55 -2.26
N LYS A 8 -12.66 -8.00 -1.54
CA LYS A 8 -12.20 -8.59 -0.25
C LYS A 8 -12.31 -7.67 0.95
N PHE A 9 -13.31 -6.77 0.97
CA PHE A 9 -13.58 -5.98 2.16
C PHE A 9 -14.59 -6.65 3.09
N ALA A 10 -14.35 -6.51 4.40
CA ALA A 10 -15.31 -6.90 5.40
C ALA A 10 -16.52 -5.95 5.41
N SER A 11 -17.71 -6.49 5.41
CA SER A 11 -18.93 -5.71 5.65
C SER A 11 -19.03 -5.34 7.12
N GLN A 12 -19.31 -4.08 7.42
CA GLN A 12 -19.56 -3.62 8.79
C GLN A 12 -21.03 -3.81 9.14
N VAL A 13 -21.30 -4.43 10.28
CA VAL A 13 -22.65 -4.65 10.79
C VAL A 13 -22.90 -3.68 11.91
N TYR A 14 -23.94 -2.86 11.78
CA TYR A 14 -24.33 -1.86 12.76
C TYR A 14 -25.67 -2.22 13.41
N SER A 15 -25.84 -1.84 14.69
CA SER A 15 -27.13 -1.85 15.36
C SER A 15 -28.04 -0.74 14.85
N ALA A 16 -29.33 -0.80 15.16
CA ALA A 16 -30.30 0.19 14.75
C ALA A 16 -29.99 1.61 15.28
N ASP A 17 -29.22 1.73 16.36
CA ASP A 17 -28.72 2.98 16.93
C ASP A 17 -27.36 3.43 16.35
N GLY A 18 -26.90 2.77 15.29
CA GLY A 18 -25.68 3.16 14.57
C GLY A 18 -24.36 2.69 15.22
N LYS A 19 -24.43 1.83 16.25
CA LYS A 19 -23.21 1.26 16.86
C LYS A 19 -22.70 0.07 16.06
N LEU A 20 -21.39 0.03 15.83
CA LEU A 20 -20.75 -1.12 15.19
C LEU A 20 -20.86 -2.35 16.09
N ILE A 21 -21.60 -3.38 15.60
CA ILE A 21 -21.75 -4.67 16.29
C ILE A 21 -20.59 -5.60 15.96
N GLY A 22 -20.10 -5.55 14.71
CA GLY A 22 -19.03 -6.42 14.24
C GLY A 22 -18.75 -6.26 12.76
N THR A 23 -17.84 -7.08 12.26
CA THR A 23 -17.49 -7.16 10.84
C THR A 23 -17.75 -8.55 10.31
N TRP A 24 -18.40 -8.65 9.17
CA TRP A 24 -18.61 -9.90 8.44
C TRP A 24 -17.62 -10.02 7.29
N ASN A 25 -16.87 -11.11 7.23
CA ASN A 25 -15.98 -11.40 6.11
C ASN A 25 -16.06 -12.88 5.70
N GLN A 26 -15.83 -13.15 4.42
CA GLN A 26 -15.92 -14.50 3.87
C GLN A 26 -14.58 -15.25 3.94
N ASP A 27 -13.43 -14.54 4.00
CA ASP A 27 -12.08 -15.10 3.84
C ASP A 27 -11.07 -14.66 4.92
N ASN A 28 -11.47 -14.40 6.16
CA ASN A 28 -10.62 -13.80 7.21
C ASN A 28 -9.96 -12.45 6.82
N ALA A 29 -10.31 -11.89 5.68
CA ALA A 29 -9.85 -10.57 5.23
C ALA A 29 -10.64 -9.49 5.98
N ASN A 30 -10.20 -9.19 7.19
CA ASN A 30 -10.85 -8.25 8.11
C ASN A 30 -10.59 -6.78 7.70
N ARG A 31 -10.55 -6.50 6.39
CA ARG A 31 -10.29 -5.18 5.82
C ARG A 31 -11.51 -4.30 5.93
N VAL A 32 -11.33 -3.12 6.51
CA VAL A 32 -12.32 -2.05 6.48
C VAL A 32 -11.74 -0.94 5.63
N ALA A 33 -12.37 -0.66 4.48
CA ALA A 33 -11.93 0.41 3.59
C ALA A 33 -12.11 1.77 4.24
N VAL A 34 -11.15 2.63 4.01
CA VAL A 34 -11.22 4.06 4.28
C VAL A 34 -10.93 4.83 2.99
N ASP A 35 -11.61 5.94 2.80
CA ASP A 35 -11.31 6.88 1.72
C ASP A 35 -10.10 7.76 2.06
N TYR A 36 -9.59 8.47 1.05
CA TYR A 36 -8.45 9.36 1.21
C TYR A 36 -8.68 10.45 2.27
N ASN A 37 -9.90 11.01 2.34
CA ASN A 37 -10.24 12.08 3.28
C ASN A 37 -10.25 11.62 4.74
N SER A 38 -10.33 10.32 4.96
CA SER A 38 -10.26 9.68 6.27
C SER A 38 -8.83 9.34 6.71
N LEU A 39 -7.81 9.66 5.88
CA LEU A 39 -6.41 9.50 6.21
C LEU A 39 -5.83 10.74 6.86
N SER A 40 -4.84 10.54 7.75
CA SER A 40 -4.02 11.65 8.27
C SER A 40 -3.11 12.18 7.16
N PRO A 41 -2.98 13.51 6.99
CA PRO A 41 -1.99 14.08 6.07
C PRO A 41 -0.55 13.61 6.36
N HIS A 42 -0.24 13.36 7.63
CA HIS A 42 1.07 12.82 8.02
C HIS A 42 1.34 11.43 7.46
N LEU A 43 0.29 10.59 7.39
CA LEU A 43 0.38 9.25 6.82
C LEU A 43 0.66 9.30 5.31
N VAL A 44 -0.05 10.19 4.60
CA VAL A 44 0.14 10.40 3.16
C VAL A 44 1.55 10.92 2.87
N HIS A 45 1.99 11.94 3.61
CA HIS A 45 3.34 12.50 3.45
C HIS A 45 4.42 11.46 3.76
N ALA A 46 4.28 10.69 4.85
CA ALA A 46 5.22 9.63 5.19
C ALA A 46 5.30 8.57 4.08
N LEU A 47 4.16 8.12 3.55
CA LEU A 47 4.13 7.14 2.47
C LEU A 47 4.84 7.65 1.22
N VAL A 48 4.46 8.84 0.72
CA VAL A 48 5.03 9.41 -0.50
C VAL A 48 6.52 9.66 -0.33
N SER A 49 6.95 10.28 0.78
CA SER A 49 8.37 10.58 1.02
C SER A 49 9.25 9.33 1.15
N THR A 50 8.67 8.20 1.60
CA THR A 50 9.43 6.98 1.89
C THR A 50 9.47 6.03 0.69
N GLU A 51 8.31 5.82 0.04
CA GLU A 51 8.16 4.82 -1.00
C GLU A 51 8.32 5.40 -2.42
N ASP A 52 7.86 6.65 -2.63
CA ASP A 52 7.77 7.21 -3.98
C ASP A 52 7.73 8.75 -3.95
N GLU A 53 8.89 9.38 -3.70
CA GLU A 53 9.02 10.84 -3.55
C GLU A 53 8.42 11.62 -4.73
N ARG A 54 8.43 11.01 -5.93
CA ARG A 54 7.93 11.62 -7.16
C ARG A 54 6.56 11.12 -7.58
N PHE A 55 5.80 10.55 -6.66
CA PHE A 55 4.50 9.92 -6.92
C PHE A 55 3.55 10.78 -7.77
N TYR A 56 3.52 12.09 -7.54
CA TYR A 56 2.65 13.02 -8.26
C TYR A 56 3.19 13.45 -9.63
N GLU A 57 4.42 13.07 -9.99
CA GLU A 57 5.08 13.50 -11.23
C GLU A 57 5.05 12.47 -12.35
N HIS A 58 4.67 11.23 -12.06
CA HIS A 58 4.64 10.14 -13.05
C HIS A 58 3.26 9.48 -13.14
N SER A 59 3.05 8.64 -14.17
CA SER A 59 1.81 7.91 -14.43
C SER A 59 2.01 6.39 -14.27
N GLY A 60 2.34 5.95 -13.06
CA GLY A 60 2.50 4.54 -12.69
C GLY A 60 3.92 4.01 -12.75
N ILE A 61 4.80 4.59 -13.59
CA ILE A 61 6.23 4.22 -13.69
C ILE A 61 7.07 5.48 -13.56
N ASP A 62 8.00 5.50 -12.61
CA ASP A 62 9.05 6.52 -12.53
C ASP A 62 10.32 6.05 -13.24
N PHE A 63 10.49 6.42 -14.51
CA PHE A 63 11.67 6.07 -15.30
C PHE A 63 12.97 6.71 -14.76
N ILE A 64 12.88 7.86 -14.07
CA ILE A 64 14.05 8.52 -13.47
C ILE A 64 14.51 7.74 -12.24
N ALA A 65 13.59 7.37 -11.36
CA ALA A 65 13.91 6.52 -10.20
C ALA A 65 14.43 5.15 -10.63
N LEU A 66 13.84 4.56 -11.67
CA LEU A 66 14.29 3.29 -12.26
C LEU A 66 15.72 3.41 -12.80
N GLY A 67 16.01 4.43 -13.59
CA GLY A 67 17.36 4.70 -14.12
C GLY A 67 18.37 4.89 -12.99
N ARG A 68 18.01 5.66 -11.96
CA ARG A 68 18.84 5.86 -10.77
C ARG A 68 19.12 4.54 -10.02
N ALA A 69 18.11 3.69 -9.86
CA ALA A 69 18.24 2.39 -9.20
C ALA A 69 19.17 1.45 -9.99
N VAL A 70 19.04 1.41 -11.33
CA VAL A 70 19.91 0.62 -12.23
C VAL A 70 21.35 1.09 -12.14
N LEU A 71 21.60 2.39 -12.20
CA LEU A 71 22.95 2.96 -12.09
C LEU A 71 23.57 2.64 -10.72
N LYS A 72 22.85 2.83 -9.63
CA LYS A 72 23.36 2.56 -8.28
C LYS A 72 23.68 1.08 -8.06
N ARG A 73 22.85 0.16 -8.54
CA ARG A 73 23.10 -1.28 -8.42
C ARG A 73 24.15 -1.79 -9.40
N GLY A 74 24.06 -1.37 -10.68
CA GLY A 74 24.93 -1.88 -11.75
C GLY A 74 26.34 -1.32 -11.73
N VAL A 75 26.50 -0.03 -11.37
CA VAL A 75 27.81 0.65 -11.44
C VAL A 75 28.48 0.77 -10.07
N LEU A 76 27.69 1.00 -9.00
CA LEU A 76 28.24 1.28 -7.67
C LEU A 76 28.17 0.08 -6.71
N GLY A 77 27.61 -1.06 -7.12
CA GLY A 77 27.53 -2.26 -6.29
C GLY A 77 26.75 -2.09 -4.97
N HIS A 78 25.87 -1.07 -4.89
CA HIS A 78 25.11 -0.80 -3.67
C HIS A 78 23.83 -1.64 -3.66
N ASP A 79 23.89 -2.85 -3.13
CA ASP A 79 22.73 -3.77 -3.01
C ASP A 79 21.55 -3.20 -2.22
N LYS A 80 21.79 -2.19 -1.37
CA LYS A 80 20.78 -1.51 -0.55
C LYS A 80 20.26 -0.19 -1.16
N ALA A 81 20.58 0.12 -2.42
CA ALA A 81 20.03 1.30 -3.07
C ALA A 81 18.51 1.17 -3.18
N GLY A 82 17.80 2.15 -2.65
CA GLY A 82 16.33 2.20 -2.53
C GLY A 82 15.60 1.75 -3.79
N GLY A 83 14.42 1.18 -3.62
CA GLY A 83 13.64 0.56 -4.69
C GLY A 83 13.28 1.56 -5.79
N GLY A 84 13.38 1.15 -7.04
CA GLY A 84 12.86 1.91 -8.18
C GLY A 84 11.40 1.58 -8.50
N SER A 85 10.66 0.98 -7.56
CA SER A 85 9.24 0.64 -7.75
C SER A 85 8.36 1.74 -7.17
N THR A 86 7.36 2.17 -7.91
CA THR A 86 6.38 3.18 -7.48
C THR A 86 5.33 2.59 -6.54
N ILE A 87 4.59 3.45 -5.81
CA ILE A 87 3.43 3.06 -5.00
C ILE A 87 2.42 2.29 -5.85
N THR A 88 2.14 2.76 -7.08
CA THR A 88 1.19 2.13 -7.98
C THR A 88 1.65 0.74 -8.45
N GLN A 89 2.96 0.54 -8.68
CA GLN A 89 3.52 -0.78 -9.01
C GLN A 89 3.45 -1.73 -7.80
N GLN A 90 3.68 -1.23 -6.60
CA GLN A 90 3.53 -2.01 -5.38
C GLN A 90 2.07 -2.43 -5.15
N LEU A 91 1.12 -1.53 -5.37
CA LEU A 91 -0.31 -1.83 -5.34
C LEU A 91 -0.68 -2.88 -6.39
N ALA A 92 -0.23 -2.72 -7.64
CA ALA A 92 -0.45 -3.70 -8.71
C ALA A 92 0.03 -5.10 -8.30
N LYS A 93 1.22 -5.17 -7.69
CA LYS A 93 1.76 -6.42 -7.18
C LYS A 93 0.90 -7.02 -6.05
N GLN A 94 0.44 -6.20 -5.09
CA GLN A 94 -0.34 -6.68 -3.94
C GLN A 94 -1.71 -7.24 -4.36
N VAL A 95 -2.33 -6.62 -5.36
CA VAL A 95 -3.71 -6.94 -5.76
C VAL A 95 -3.78 -8.02 -6.85
N PHE A 96 -2.83 -8.01 -7.79
CA PHE A 96 -2.92 -8.79 -9.02
C PHE A 96 -1.79 -9.80 -9.23
N SER A 97 -0.73 -9.78 -8.41
CA SER A 97 0.38 -10.73 -8.58
C SER A 97 0.28 -11.88 -7.59
N GLU A 98 0.34 -13.09 -8.10
CA GLU A 98 0.53 -14.27 -7.28
C GLU A 98 1.96 -14.29 -6.71
N LYS A 99 2.16 -15.03 -5.60
CA LYS A 99 3.49 -15.17 -5.01
C LYS A 99 4.41 -15.90 -5.98
N ALA A 100 5.46 -15.23 -6.47
CA ALA A 100 6.48 -15.86 -7.30
C ALA A 100 7.25 -16.89 -6.51
N HIS A 101 7.37 -18.11 -7.06
CA HIS A 101 8.11 -19.21 -6.46
C HIS A 101 9.59 -19.22 -6.87
N SER A 102 9.97 -18.44 -7.87
CA SER A 102 11.36 -18.35 -8.36
C SER A 102 11.78 -16.91 -8.70
N THR A 103 13.10 -16.69 -8.75
CA THR A 103 13.67 -15.39 -9.16
C THR A 103 13.30 -15.05 -10.62
N LEU A 104 13.24 -16.06 -11.49
CA LEU A 104 12.88 -15.89 -12.89
C LEU A 104 11.42 -15.44 -13.05
N GLU A 105 10.50 -16.06 -12.32
CA GLU A 105 9.10 -15.64 -12.29
C GLU A 105 8.94 -14.19 -11.81
N ARG A 106 9.70 -13.79 -10.79
CA ARG A 106 9.73 -12.40 -10.33
C ARG A 106 10.14 -11.40 -11.41
N VAL A 107 11.14 -11.74 -12.21
CA VAL A 107 11.58 -10.89 -13.32
C VAL A 107 10.50 -10.80 -14.41
N LEU A 108 9.85 -11.92 -14.71
CA LEU A 108 8.78 -11.98 -15.71
C LEU A 108 7.47 -11.30 -15.26
N GLN A 109 7.22 -11.20 -13.95
CA GLN A 109 6.07 -10.47 -13.41
C GLN A 109 6.20 -8.94 -13.53
N LYS A 110 7.43 -8.40 -13.54
CA LYS A 110 7.67 -6.95 -13.58
C LYS A 110 7.01 -6.21 -14.75
N PRO A 111 7.09 -6.67 -16.01
CA PRO A 111 6.37 -6.04 -17.12
C PRO A 111 4.87 -6.03 -16.92
N ILE A 112 4.30 -7.08 -16.32
CA ILE A 112 2.86 -7.17 -16.04
C ILE A 112 2.46 -6.14 -14.97
N GLU A 113 3.23 -6.04 -13.87
CA GLU A 113 3.03 -5.03 -12.84
C GLU A 113 3.07 -3.61 -13.43
N TRP A 114 3.96 -3.32 -14.39
CA TRP A 114 4.06 -2.02 -15.05
C TRP A 114 2.83 -1.70 -15.89
N ILE A 115 2.35 -2.67 -16.68
CA ILE A 115 1.13 -2.50 -17.48
C ILE A 115 -0.08 -2.24 -16.58
N ILE A 116 -0.20 -2.98 -15.48
CA ILE A 116 -1.29 -2.82 -14.51
C ILE A 116 -1.17 -1.45 -13.84
N ALA A 117 0.03 -1.03 -13.42
CA ALA A 117 0.25 0.26 -12.79
C ALA A 117 -0.17 1.43 -13.70
N VAL A 118 0.22 1.40 -14.97
CA VAL A 118 -0.20 2.42 -15.95
C VAL A 118 -1.72 2.42 -16.16
N LYS A 119 -2.35 1.25 -16.15
CA LYS A 119 -3.81 1.15 -16.25
C LYS A 119 -4.49 1.70 -15.00
N LEU A 120 -4.02 1.37 -13.79
CA LEU A 120 -4.55 1.92 -12.55
C LEU A 120 -4.54 3.45 -12.56
N GLU A 121 -3.44 4.07 -12.97
CA GLU A 121 -3.33 5.54 -13.07
C GLU A 121 -4.22 6.19 -14.12
N ARG A 122 -4.78 5.41 -15.04
CA ARG A 122 -5.79 5.89 -16.00
C ARG A 122 -7.22 5.85 -15.45
N TYR A 123 -7.50 4.94 -14.51
CA TYR A 123 -8.84 4.72 -13.98
C TYR A 123 -9.04 5.38 -12.60
N PHE A 124 -7.98 5.58 -11.84
CA PHE A 124 -8.01 6.06 -10.46
C PHE A 124 -7.14 7.30 -10.29
N THR A 125 -7.58 8.21 -9.45
CA THR A 125 -6.78 9.38 -9.05
C THR A 125 -5.63 8.98 -8.13
N LYS A 126 -4.66 9.86 -7.95
CA LYS A 126 -3.53 9.64 -7.02
C LYS A 126 -4.01 9.40 -5.60
N GLU A 127 -5.03 10.12 -5.17
CA GLU A 127 -5.66 9.99 -3.86
C GLU A 127 -6.30 8.61 -3.68
N GLU A 128 -7.02 8.13 -4.68
CA GLU A 128 -7.63 6.80 -4.66
C GLU A 128 -6.56 5.71 -4.63
N ILE A 129 -5.46 5.86 -5.38
CA ILE A 129 -4.34 4.90 -5.37
C ILE A 129 -3.68 4.83 -3.99
N ILE A 130 -3.45 5.98 -3.33
CA ILE A 130 -2.92 6.02 -1.95
C ILE A 130 -3.87 5.29 -1.00
N ALA A 131 -5.17 5.59 -1.07
CA ALA A 131 -6.16 4.95 -0.22
C ALA A 131 -6.21 3.44 -0.45
N MET A 132 -6.21 2.99 -1.70
CA MET A 132 -6.15 1.57 -2.04
C MET A 132 -4.88 0.92 -1.48
N TYR A 133 -3.70 1.50 -1.70
CA TYR A 133 -2.44 0.96 -1.20
C TYR A 133 -2.49 0.71 0.31
N LEU A 134 -2.89 1.71 1.07
CA LEU A 134 -2.97 1.64 2.53
C LEU A 134 -4.06 0.67 3.02
N ASN A 135 -5.15 0.53 2.29
CA ASN A 135 -6.22 -0.42 2.60
C ASN A 135 -5.83 -1.87 2.30
N TYR A 136 -4.95 -2.10 1.32
CA TYR A 136 -4.53 -3.46 0.94
C TYR A 136 -3.35 -3.99 1.71
N PHE A 137 -2.52 -3.12 2.29
CA PHE A 137 -1.30 -3.53 2.95
C PHE A 137 -1.58 -4.36 4.22
N ASP A 138 -0.79 -5.43 4.39
CA ASP A 138 -0.82 -6.27 5.60
C ASP A 138 0.25 -5.79 6.59
N TYR A 139 -0.20 -5.17 7.68
CA TYR A 139 0.65 -4.63 8.74
C TYR A 139 1.00 -5.67 9.81
N LEU A 140 0.80 -6.97 9.54
CA LEU A 140 0.95 -8.08 10.47
C LEU A 140 -0.08 -8.09 11.63
N HIS A 141 0.02 -9.10 12.50
CA HIS A 141 -0.84 -9.27 13.69
C HIS A 141 -2.35 -9.11 13.41
N ASN A 142 -2.83 -9.63 12.28
CA ASN A 142 -4.21 -9.46 11.79
C ASN A 142 -4.60 -8.00 11.52
N ALA A 143 -3.64 -7.10 11.39
CA ALA A 143 -3.85 -5.70 11.03
C ALA A 143 -3.82 -5.54 9.51
N VAL A 144 -4.84 -6.05 8.80
CA VAL A 144 -4.95 -5.89 7.36
C VAL A 144 -5.66 -4.59 7.02
N GLY A 145 -4.95 -3.68 6.33
CA GLY A 145 -5.40 -2.35 6.01
C GLY A 145 -5.20 -1.33 7.13
N ILE A 146 -5.10 -0.08 6.71
CA ILE A 146 -4.68 1.05 7.56
C ILE A 146 -5.63 1.30 8.75
N LYS A 147 -6.93 1.10 8.57
CA LYS A 147 -7.89 1.30 9.65
C LYS A 147 -7.66 0.33 10.80
N ARG A 148 -7.43 -0.93 10.46
CA ARG A 148 -7.11 -1.98 11.44
C ARG A 148 -5.76 -1.71 12.09
N ALA A 149 -4.75 -1.35 11.31
CA ALA A 149 -3.43 -1.04 11.82
C ALA A 149 -3.47 0.12 12.82
N ALA A 150 -4.12 1.23 12.47
CA ALA A 150 -4.26 2.39 13.36
C ALA A 150 -4.98 2.03 14.68
N ASN A 151 -6.02 1.18 14.60
CA ASN A 151 -6.76 0.74 15.78
C ASN A 151 -5.95 -0.22 16.64
N ILE A 152 -5.33 -1.26 16.05
CA ILE A 152 -4.60 -2.30 16.79
C ILE A 152 -3.35 -1.74 17.46
N TYR A 153 -2.55 -0.95 16.72
CA TYR A 153 -1.29 -0.44 17.25
C TYR A 153 -1.43 0.81 18.12
N PHE A 154 -2.44 1.66 17.86
CA PHE A 154 -2.55 2.97 18.50
C PHE A 154 -3.94 3.28 19.08
N SER A 155 -4.92 2.39 18.93
CA SER A 155 -6.33 2.59 19.38
C SER A 155 -6.93 3.89 18.82
N LYS A 156 -6.62 4.23 17.56
CA LYS A 156 -7.01 5.47 16.88
C LYS A 156 -7.64 5.19 15.50
N GLU A 157 -8.41 6.17 15.03
CA GLU A 157 -8.78 6.22 13.61
C GLU A 157 -7.61 6.74 12.75
N PRO A 158 -7.49 6.33 11.46
CA PRO A 158 -6.38 6.74 10.60
C PRO A 158 -6.17 8.25 10.50
N ARG A 159 -7.24 9.04 10.56
CA ARG A 159 -7.19 10.51 10.54
C ARG A 159 -6.52 11.12 11.77
N GLN A 160 -6.50 10.41 12.89
CA GLN A 160 -5.98 10.89 14.18
C GLN A 160 -4.50 10.56 14.40
N LEU A 161 -3.88 9.85 13.45
CA LEU A 161 -2.47 9.45 13.57
C LEU A 161 -1.57 10.68 13.57
N THR A 162 -0.69 10.72 14.54
CA THR A 162 0.40 11.72 14.67
C THR A 162 1.52 11.42 13.66
N VAL A 163 2.47 12.33 13.51
CA VAL A 163 3.64 12.15 12.62
C VAL A 163 4.42 10.87 12.97
N THR A 164 4.67 10.64 14.26
CA THR A 164 5.44 9.47 14.72
C THR A 164 4.70 8.17 14.46
N GLU A 165 3.40 8.12 14.78
CA GLU A 165 2.57 6.93 14.54
C GLU A 165 2.43 6.62 13.05
N ALA A 166 2.24 7.65 12.21
CA ALA A 166 2.21 7.53 10.77
C ALA A 166 3.54 6.98 10.22
N ALA A 167 4.67 7.55 10.66
CA ALA A 167 6.00 7.07 10.26
C ALA A 167 6.25 5.63 10.69
N THR A 168 5.77 5.21 11.86
CA THR A 168 5.87 3.82 12.33
C THR A 168 5.11 2.88 11.41
N LEU A 169 3.84 3.19 11.08
CA LEU A 169 3.06 2.34 10.17
C LEU A 169 3.66 2.28 8.75
N ILE A 170 4.19 3.38 8.24
CA ILE A 170 4.87 3.38 6.94
C ILE A 170 6.21 2.63 7.01
N GLY A 171 6.93 2.69 8.12
CA GLY A 171 8.10 1.84 8.36
C GLY A 171 7.77 0.35 8.24
N LEU A 172 6.62 -0.09 8.74
CA LEU A 172 6.14 -1.47 8.58
C LEU A 172 5.91 -1.82 7.08
N CYS A 173 5.53 -0.87 6.24
CA CYS A 173 5.38 -1.11 4.79
C CYS A 173 6.72 -1.47 4.14
N GLN A 174 7.83 -0.92 4.62
CA GLN A 174 9.17 -1.23 4.10
C GLN A 174 9.70 -2.57 4.58
N ASN A 175 9.60 -2.83 5.87
CA ASN A 175 10.07 -4.09 6.47
C ASN A 175 9.24 -4.45 7.72
N PRO A 176 8.15 -5.20 7.53
CA PRO A 176 7.23 -5.53 8.63
C PRO A 176 7.91 -6.28 9.78
N SER A 177 8.89 -7.13 9.49
CA SER A 177 9.58 -7.93 10.52
C SER A 177 10.61 -7.13 11.32
N MET A 178 11.13 -6.02 10.76
CA MET A 178 12.18 -5.22 11.39
C MET A 178 11.63 -4.04 12.19
N TYR A 179 10.53 -3.46 11.74
CA TYR A 179 9.97 -2.22 12.32
C TYR A 179 8.69 -2.47 13.12
N ASN A 180 8.42 -3.72 13.46
CA ASN A 180 7.28 -4.07 14.30
C ASN A 180 7.52 -3.59 15.74
N PRO A 181 6.62 -2.74 16.31
CA PRO A 181 6.73 -2.23 17.66
C PRO A 181 6.53 -3.29 18.74
#